data_7e010bdf807d63346a96c2225b5e125a
#
_entry.id   7e010bdf807d63346a96c2225b5e125a
#
_cell.length_a   1.000
_cell.length_b   1.000
_cell.length_c   1.000
_cell.angle_alpha   90.00
_cell.angle_beta   90.00
_cell.angle_gamma   90.00
#
_symmetry.space_group_name_H-M   'P 1'
#
loop_
_entity.id
_entity.type
_entity.pdbx_description
1 polymer ?
#
loop_
_entity_poly.entity_id
_entity_poly.type
_entity_poly.pdbx_seq_one_letter_code
_entity_poly.pdbx_strand_id
1 'polypeptide(L)'
;MDIVANGIRPDHQLIFNMVEPGARVLDLGCGTGDLLHFLEANKDARVQGIELDERAIYECVRKGLSVCQNDIESGLAEYPDGSFDYVILNQSLQEIRKVYFILREALRVGSRVIVGFPNFAYVKARMALFFGGKAPMTPSLPYHWYDTPNVRFLSISDFQEFCIEKGFAVEKASFLCGQKRITLWPNLRAMGAIFLLSWREGQKGWSDDRFSHRWRSRR
;
A
#
# COMPACT_ATOMS: atom_id res chain seq x y z
N MET A 1 -11.06 -20.42 1.74
CA MET A 1 -10.19 -20.56 2.91
C MET A 1 -10.30 -19.25 3.68
N ASP A 2 -10.92 -19.26 4.84
CA ASP A 2 -11.11 -18.08 5.66
C ASP A 2 -9.79 -17.68 6.32
N ILE A 3 -9.49 -16.36 6.32
CA ILE A 3 -8.15 -15.85 6.71
C ILE A 3 -8.10 -15.46 8.20
N VAL A 4 -9.18 -15.59 8.95
CA VAL A 4 -9.24 -15.06 10.31
C VAL A 4 -9.08 -16.14 11.37
N ALA A 5 -7.94 -16.04 12.07
CA ALA A 5 -7.81 -16.47 13.46
C ALA A 5 -7.63 -15.19 14.32
N ASN A 6 -8.42 -15.06 15.38
CA ASN A 6 -8.18 -14.12 16.50
C ASN A 6 -8.27 -12.59 16.25
N GLY A 7 -9.28 -12.09 15.54
CA GLY A 7 -9.53 -10.63 15.52
C GLY A 7 -8.55 -9.80 14.69
N ILE A 8 -7.60 -10.43 13.99
CA ILE A 8 -6.62 -9.77 13.13
C ILE A 8 -7.28 -9.36 11.81
N ARG A 9 -6.97 -8.16 11.32
CA ARG A 9 -7.44 -7.68 10.01
C ARG A 9 -6.94 -8.61 8.89
N PRO A 10 -7.79 -8.96 7.90
CA PRO A 10 -7.41 -9.87 6.80
C PRO A 10 -6.23 -9.38 5.96
N ASP A 11 -6.11 -8.07 5.75
CA ASP A 11 -4.97 -7.46 5.06
C ASP A 11 -3.67 -7.61 5.85
N HIS A 12 -3.70 -7.41 7.18
CA HIS A 12 -2.55 -7.63 8.04
C HIS A 12 -2.08 -9.09 8.01
N GLN A 13 -3.02 -10.05 8.01
CA GLN A 13 -2.69 -11.47 7.91
C GLN A 13 -2.04 -11.81 6.56
N LEU A 14 -2.47 -11.19 5.45
CA LEU A 14 -1.85 -11.40 4.14
C LEU A 14 -0.44 -10.80 4.09
N ILE A 15 -0.25 -9.60 4.64
CA ILE A 15 1.06 -8.95 4.73
C ILE A 15 1.99 -9.78 5.61
N PHE A 16 1.50 -10.24 6.76
CA PHE A 16 2.25 -11.15 7.63
C PHE A 16 2.77 -12.38 6.88
N ASN A 17 1.96 -13.00 6.02
CA ASN A 17 2.36 -14.16 5.23
C ASN A 17 3.35 -13.83 4.08
N MET A 18 3.58 -12.57 3.79
CA MET A 18 4.55 -12.12 2.78
C MET A 18 5.89 -11.73 3.39
N VAL A 19 5.90 -11.25 4.63
CA VAL A 19 7.10 -10.83 5.35
C VAL A 19 7.80 -12.04 5.93
N GLU A 20 9.12 -12.13 5.77
CA GLU A 20 9.96 -13.19 6.32
C GLU A 20 10.27 -12.94 7.82
N PRO A 21 10.48 -14.00 8.63
CA PRO A 21 10.90 -13.84 10.03
C PRO A 21 12.23 -13.07 10.14
N GLY A 22 12.35 -12.20 11.15
CA GLY A 22 13.55 -11.40 11.41
C GLY A 22 13.79 -10.24 10.43
N ALA A 23 12.88 -10.01 9.49
CA ALA A 23 13.01 -8.99 8.44
C ALA A 23 13.02 -7.57 9.03
N ARG A 24 13.75 -6.66 8.36
CA ARG A 24 13.70 -5.21 8.61
C ARG A 24 12.54 -4.62 7.80
N VAL A 25 11.58 -4.00 8.49
CA VAL A 25 10.33 -3.51 7.89
C VAL A 25 10.15 -2.03 8.18
N LEU A 26 9.88 -1.25 7.14
CA LEU A 26 9.42 0.15 7.23
C LEU A 26 7.97 0.23 6.77
N ASP A 27 7.08 0.80 7.58
CA ASP A 27 5.67 1.01 7.23
C ASP A 27 5.38 2.50 7.03
N LEU A 28 4.95 2.87 5.83
CA LEU A 28 4.65 4.24 5.41
C LEU A 28 3.17 4.54 5.61
N GLY A 29 2.85 5.35 6.62
CA GLY A 29 1.50 5.57 7.11
C GLY A 29 1.06 4.41 8.01
N CYS A 30 1.85 4.15 9.05
CA CYS A 30 1.65 2.99 9.92
C CYS A 30 0.40 3.10 10.82
N GLY A 31 -0.26 4.26 10.85
CA GLY A 31 -1.42 4.51 11.70
C GLY A 31 -1.11 4.22 13.17
N THR A 32 -1.99 3.50 13.84
CA THR A 32 -1.80 3.11 15.26
C THR A 32 -0.75 2.01 15.48
N GLY A 33 -0.05 1.56 14.44
CA GLY A 33 1.03 0.57 14.53
C GLY A 33 0.59 -0.88 14.74
N ASP A 34 -0.69 -1.20 14.52
CA ASP A 34 -1.20 -2.55 14.76
C ASP A 34 -0.51 -3.61 13.89
N LEU A 35 -0.23 -3.30 12.62
CA LEU A 35 0.50 -4.19 11.73
C LEU A 35 1.95 -4.38 12.18
N LEU A 36 2.63 -3.30 12.55
CA LEU A 36 4.01 -3.33 13.03
C LEU A 36 4.14 -4.16 14.29
N HIS A 37 3.27 -3.91 15.28
CA HIS A 37 3.25 -4.69 16.52
C HIS A 37 2.97 -6.18 16.26
N PHE A 38 2.07 -6.50 15.31
CA PHE A 38 1.80 -7.87 14.92
C PHE A 38 3.01 -8.57 14.28
N LEU A 39 3.75 -7.88 13.41
CA LEU A 39 4.97 -8.38 12.77
C LEU A 39 6.10 -8.57 13.79
N GLU A 40 6.32 -7.61 14.67
CA GLU A 40 7.34 -7.67 15.70
C GLU A 40 7.09 -8.85 16.66
N ALA A 41 5.86 -8.94 17.20
CA ALA A 41 5.52 -9.96 18.21
C ALA A 41 5.50 -11.40 17.67
N ASN A 42 5.21 -11.59 16.36
CA ASN A 42 4.99 -12.94 15.82
C ASN A 42 6.00 -13.37 14.75
N LYS A 43 6.88 -12.48 14.30
CA LYS A 43 7.93 -12.76 13.32
C LYS A 43 9.31 -12.29 13.73
N ASP A 44 9.46 -11.74 14.92
CA ASP A 44 10.74 -11.14 15.37
C ASP A 44 11.27 -10.10 14.36
N ALA A 45 10.35 -9.43 13.67
CA ALA A 45 10.68 -8.42 12.68
C ALA A 45 11.20 -7.15 13.37
N ARG A 46 12.21 -6.51 12.78
CA ARG A 46 12.69 -5.19 13.21
C ARG A 46 11.89 -4.13 12.49
N VAL A 47 10.95 -3.50 13.20
CA VAL A 47 9.96 -2.63 12.60
C VAL A 47 10.23 -1.16 12.87
N GLN A 48 9.93 -0.31 11.89
CA GLN A 48 9.88 1.14 12.02
C GLN A 48 8.67 1.67 11.26
N GLY A 49 8.00 2.68 11.82
CA GLY A 49 6.88 3.37 11.20
C GLY A 49 7.20 4.81 10.81
N ILE A 50 6.52 5.30 9.79
CA ILE A 50 6.38 6.73 9.48
C ILE A 50 4.89 7.05 9.54
N GLU A 51 4.54 8.10 10.29
CA GLU A 51 3.16 8.54 10.46
C GLU A 51 3.12 10.05 10.64
N LEU A 52 2.03 10.71 10.21
CA LEU A 52 1.85 12.14 10.32
C LEU A 52 0.93 12.52 11.49
N ASP A 53 -0.07 11.69 11.80
CA ASP A 53 -1.04 11.93 12.88
C ASP A 53 -0.41 11.68 14.25
N GLU A 54 -0.32 12.74 15.06
CA GLU A 54 0.26 12.71 16.41
C GLU A 54 -0.46 11.72 17.34
N ARG A 55 -1.78 11.54 17.21
CA ARG A 55 -2.55 10.61 18.03
C ARG A 55 -2.19 9.16 17.67
N ALA A 56 -2.04 8.87 16.40
CA ALA A 56 -1.60 7.57 15.92
C ALA A 56 -0.17 7.25 16.38
N ILE A 57 0.74 8.23 16.29
CA ILE A 57 2.11 8.15 16.81
C ILE A 57 2.11 7.83 18.32
N TYR A 58 1.29 8.52 19.09
CA TYR A 58 1.17 8.25 20.53
C TYR A 58 0.78 6.79 20.83
N GLU A 59 -0.15 6.22 20.05
CA GLU A 59 -0.53 4.81 20.20
C GLU A 59 0.61 3.85 19.80
N CYS A 60 1.42 4.19 18.79
CA CYS A 60 2.61 3.43 18.44
C CYS A 60 3.63 3.42 19.60
N VAL A 61 3.92 4.59 20.16
CA VAL A 61 4.85 4.72 21.29
C VAL A 61 4.37 3.94 22.52
N ARG A 62 3.06 3.96 22.80
CA ARG A 62 2.47 3.14 23.87
C ARG A 62 2.67 1.64 23.69
N LYS A 63 2.75 1.18 22.43
CA LYS A 63 3.05 -0.21 22.07
C LYS A 63 4.54 -0.54 22.07
N GLY A 64 5.42 0.46 22.35
CA GLY A 64 6.87 0.32 22.31
C GLY A 64 7.48 0.35 20.91
N LEU A 65 6.72 0.76 19.89
CA LEU A 65 7.16 0.78 18.51
C LEU A 65 8.03 2.01 18.20
N SER A 66 9.03 1.82 17.34
CA SER A 66 9.79 2.93 16.76
C SER A 66 8.99 3.58 15.63
N VAL A 67 8.67 4.87 15.79
CA VAL A 67 7.93 5.64 14.79
C VAL A 67 8.54 7.04 14.63
N CYS A 68 8.61 7.51 13.38
CA CYS A 68 9.06 8.86 13.03
C CYS A 68 7.86 9.68 12.53
N GLN A 69 7.72 10.91 13.05
CA GLN A 69 6.74 11.85 12.52
C GLN A 69 7.29 12.48 11.25
N ASN A 70 6.75 12.10 10.10
CA ASN A 70 7.14 12.68 8.82
C ASN A 70 6.02 12.53 7.78
N ASP A 71 6.04 13.44 6.79
CA ASP A 71 5.19 13.33 5.59
C ASP A 71 5.85 12.39 4.58
N ILE A 72 5.18 11.30 4.25
CA ILE A 72 5.63 10.32 3.25
C ILE A 72 5.95 11.00 1.92
N GLU A 73 5.21 12.06 1.53
CA GLU A 73 5.42 12.78 0.27
C GLU A 73 6.72 13.59 0.21
N SER A 74 7.40 13.81 1.35
CA SER A 74 8.73 14.42 1.38
C SER A 74 9.83 13.49 0.88
N GLY A 75 9.55 12.19 0.78
CA GLY A 75 10.46 11.13 0.36
C GLY A 75 11.19 10.48 1.54
N LEU A 76 12.11 9.58 1.21
CA LEU A 76 12.85 8.76 2.15
C LEU A 76 14.36 9.06 2.12
N ALA A 77 14.74 10.31 1.84
CA ALA A 77 16.14 10.71 1.63
C ALA A 77 17.06 10.45 2.84
N GLU A 78 16.51 10.41 4.04
CA GLU A 78 17.21 10.10 5.29
C GLU A 78 17.58 8.62 5.44
N TYR A 79 16.97 7.73 4.64
CA TYR A 79 17.26 6.30 4.68
C TYR A 79 18.22 5.90 3.56
N PRO A 80 19.33 5.22 3.88
CA PRO A 80 20.24 4.67 2.88
C PRO A 80 19.57 3.61 2.00
N ASP A 81 20.11 3.38 0.81
CA ASP A 81 19.66 2.34 -0.12
C ASP A 81 19.75 0.96 0.55
N GLY A 82 18.69 0.15 0.41
CA GLY A 82 18.66 -1.20 0.93
C GLY A 82 18.64 -1.32 2.47
N SER A 83 18.22 -0.27 3.18
CA SER A 83 18.11 -0.26 4.64
C SER A 83 17.10 -1.25 5.17
N PHE A 84 16.08 -1.60 4.36
CA PHE A 84 14.99 -2.49 4.73
C PHE A 84 14.86 -3.67 3.77
N ASP A 85 14.32 -4.77 4.29
CA ASP A 85 13.97 -5.93 3.48
C ASP A 85 12.58 -5.73 2.84
N TYR A 86 11.68 -5.08 3.58
CA TYR A 86 10.34 -4.72 3.11
C TYR A 86 9.99 -3.27 3.46
N VAL A 87 9.39 -2.57 2.52
CA VAL A 87 8.66 -1.32 2.76
C VAL A 87 7.18 -1.57 2.52
N ILE A 88 6.32 -1.14 3.43
CA ILE A 88 4.88 -1.36 3.39
C ILE A 88 4.17 -0.02 3.15
N LEU A 89 3.17 -0.02 2.27
CA LEU A 89 2.18 1.04 2.08
C LEU A 89 0.80 0.38 2.13
N ASN A 90 0.26 0.16 3.33
CA ASN A 90 -1.03 -0.49 3.49
C ASN A 90 -2.12 0.53 3.80
N GLN A 91 -3.06 0.71 2.87
CA GLN A 91 -4.15 1.69 2.96
C GLN A 91 -3.69 3.16 2.99
N SER A 92 -2.48 3.47 2.51
CA SER A 92 -1.91 4.82 2.42
C SER A 92 -1.73 5.29 0.96
N LEU A 93 -1.58 4.36 0.00
CA LEU A 93 -1.29 4.68 -1.40
C LEU A 93 -2.33 5.62 -2.04
N GLN A 94 -3.61 5.45 -1.73
CA GLN A 94 -4.70 6.26 -2.29
C GLN A 94 -4.71 7.71 -1.78
N GLU A 95 -3.97 8.02 -0.73
CA GLU A 95 -3.81 9.35 -0.16
C GLU A 95 -2.59 10.10 -0.73
N ILE A 96 -1.69 9.38 -1.40
CA ILE A 96 -0.44 9.90 -1.95
C ILE A 96 -0.67 10.59 -3.30
N ARG A 97 -0.15 11.80 -3.48
CA ARG A 97 -0.18 12.53 -4.76
C ARG A 97 0.94 12.11 -5.71
N LYS A 98 2.14 11.82 -5.18
CA LYS A 98 3.34 11.49 -5.95
C LYS A 98 3.62 9.97 -5.94
N VAL A 99 2.63 9.15 -6.33
CA VAL A 99 2.69 7.67 -6.23
C VAL A 99 3.97 7.08 -6.83
N TYR A 100 4.34 7.47 -8.06
CA TYR A 100 5.53 6.93 -8.72
C TYR A 100 6.82 7.26 -7.95
N PHE A 101 6.95 8.50 -7.48
CA PHE A 101 8.11 8.92 -6.71
C PHE A 101 8.25 8.11 -5.42
N ILE A 102 7.15 7.97 -4.67
CA ILE A 102 7.16 7.24 -3.39
C ILE A 102 7.45 5.74 -3.60
N LEU A 103 6.87 5.09 -4.60
CA LEU A 103 7.17 3.68 -4.89
C LEU A 103 8.62 3.47 -5.32
N ARG A 104 9.22 4.41 -6.07
CA ARG A 104 10.65 4.39 -6.38
C ARG A 104 11.51 4.50 -5.13
N GLU A 105 11.23 5.48 -4.29
CA GLU A 105 11.93 5.66 -3.02
C GLU A 105 11.76 4.44 -2.11
N ALA A 106 10.56 3.88 -2.01
CA ALA A 106 10.30 2.66 -1.27
C ALA A 106 11.13 1.47 -1.78
N LEU A 107 11.28 1.31 -3.10
CA LEU A 107 12.14 0.29 -3.72
C LEU A 107 13.63 0.64 -3.72
N ARG A 108 14.00 1.88 -3.45
CA ARG A 108 15.40 2.28 -3.20
C ARG A 108 15.83 1.87 -1.80
N VAL A 109 15.00 2.18 -0.80
CA VAL A 109 15.33 1.89 0.60
C VAL A 109 15.00 0.47 1.01
N GLY A 110 14.07 -0.20 0.31
CA GLY A 110 13.64 -1.58 0.55
C GLY A 110 13.92 -2.50 -0.63
N SER A 111 14.20 -3.77 -0.34
CA SER A 111 14.37 -4.79 -1.38
C SER A 111 13.05 -5.15 -2.06
N ARG A 112 11.95 -5.10 -1.31
CA ARG A 112 10.57 -5.38 -1.75
C ARG A 112 9.61 -4.36 -1.17
N VAL A 113 8.53 -4.08 -1.90
CA VAL A 113 7.47 -3.17 -1.45
C VAL A 113 6.13 -3.90 -1.43
N ILE A 114 5.43 -3.83 -0.30
CA ILE A 114 4.08 -4.35 -0.15
C ILE A 114 3.11 -3.18 -0.24
N VAL A 115 2.16 -3.24 -1.18
CA VAL A 115 1.18 -2.18 -1.40
C VAL A 115 -0.21 -2.73 -1.19
N GLY A 116 -0.98 -2.15 -0.28
CA GLY A 116 -2.38 -2.48 -0.02
C GLY A 116 -3.28 -1.27 -0.27
N PHE A 117 -4.38 -1.45 -1.02
CA PHE A 117 -5.32 -0.37 -1.33
C PHE A 117 -6.76 -0.88 -1.54
N PRO A 118 -7.78 -0.02 -1.33
CA PRO A 118 -9.17 -0.33 -1.64
C PRO A 118 -9.39 -0.33 -3.17
N ASN A 119 -10.14 -1.32 -3.67
CA ASN A 119 -10.47 -1.40 -5.09
C ASN A 119 -11.71 -0.57 -5.43
N PHE A 120 -11.54 0.57 -6.09
CA PHE A 120 -12.64 1.42 -6.53
C PHE A 120 -13.54 0.75 -7.58
N ALA A 121 -13.03 -0.22 -8.35
CA ALA A 121 -13.79 -0.95 -9.36
C ALA A 121 -14.60 -2.14 -8.82
N TYR A 122 -14.74 -2.28 -7.49
CA TYR A 122 -15.59 -3.29 -6.88
C TYR A 122 -17.05 -3.18 -7.36
N VAL A 123 -17.74 -4.32 -7.55
CA VAL A 123 -19.06 -4.36 -8.17
C VAL A 123 -20.07 -3.42 -7.52
N LYS A 124 -20.12 -3.34 -6.18
CA LYS A 124 -21.04 -2.43 -5.49
C LYS A 124 -20.74 -0.95 -5.77
N ALA A 125 -19.46 -0.59 -5.90
CA ALA A 125 -19.05 0.77 -6.27
C ALA A 125 -19.49 1.10 -7.70
N ARG A 126 -19.31 0.17 -8.65
CA ARG A 126 -19.79 0.30 -10.04
C ARG A 126 -21.31 0.47 -10.10
N MET A 127 -22.05 -0.34 -9.34
CA MET A 127 -23.52 -0.27 -9.30
C MET A 127 -24.01 1.05 -8.72
N ALA A 128 -23.37 1.57 -7.67
CA ALA A 128 -23.69 2.86 -7.09
C ALA A 128 -23.52 4.02 -8.08
N LEU A 129 -22.42 4.00 -8.85
CA LEU A 129 -22.17 4.96 -9.92
C LEU A 129 -23.15 4.80 -11.08
N PHE A 130 -23.35 3.58 -11.57
CA PHE A 130 -24.15 3.33 -12.77
C PHE A 130 -25.63 3.61 -12.58
N PHE A 131 -26.23 3.12 -11.47
CA PHE A 131 -27.65 3.29 -11.22
C PHE A 131 -27.99 4.53 -10.39
N GLY A 132 -27.13 4.91 -9.47
CA GLY A 132 -27.39 6.00 -8.53
C GLY A 132 -26.77 7.34 -8.92
N GLY A 133 -25.80 7.35 -9.84
CA GLY A 133 -25.05 8.56 -10.20
C GLY A 133 -24.33 9.21 -9.01
N LYS A 134 -24.05 8.46 -7.94
CA LYS A 134 -23.45 8.96 -6.69
C LYS A 134 -22.09 8.36 -6.45
N ALA A 135 -21.21 9.11 -5.80
CA ALA A 135 -19.93 8.61 -5.32
C ALA A 135 -20.15 7.36 -4.44
N PRO A 136 -19.44 6.26 -4.71
CA PRO A 136 -19.70 5.01 -4.02
C PRO A 136 -19.21 5.07 -2.57
N MET A 137 -20.06 4.60 -1.67
CA MET A 137 -19.69 4.28 -0.30
C MET A 137 -19.75 2.76 -0.11
N THR A 138 -18.64 2.17 0.31
CA THR A 138 -18.51 0.73 0.56
C THR A 138 -17.72 0.50 1.84
N PRO A 139 -17.69 -0.69 2.42
CA PRO A 139 -16.85 -0.96 3.59
C PRO A 139 -15.36 -0.67 3.40
N SER A 140 -14.85 -0.71 2.15
CA SER A 140 -13.47 -0.35 1.80
C SER A 140 -13.30 1.11 1.36
N LEU A 141 -14.40 1.84 1.16
CA LEU A 141 -14.45 3.27 0.82
C LEU A 141 -15.53 3.92 1.71
N PRO A 142 -15.26 4.07 3.02
CA PRO A 142 -16.31 4.41 4.00
C PRO A 142 -16.65 5.90 4.07
N TYR A 143 -15.86 6.76 3.42
CA TYR A 143 -15.99 8.22 3.53
C TYR A 143 -16.97 8.80 2.51
N HIS A 144 -17.58 9.92 2.85
CA HIS A 144 -18.28 10.75 1.90
C HIS A 144 -17.31 11.45 0.94
N TRP A 145 -17.76 11.81 -0.26
CA TRP A 145 -16.92 12.45 -1.28
C TRP A 145 -16.28 13.77 -0.82
N TYR A 146 -16.90 14.47 0.14
CA TYR A 146 -16.44 15.76 0.68
C TYR A 146 -15.57 15.62 1.93
N ASP A 147 -15.43 14.40 2.48
CA ASP A 147 -14.75 14.11 3.77
C ASP A 147 -13.73 12.98 3.64
N THR A 148 -13.41 12.59 2.42
CA THR A 148 -12.48 11.50 2.14
C THR A 148 -11.03 11.98 2.14
N PRO A 149 -10.09 11.28 2.80
CA PRO A 149 -8.66 11.52 2.64
C PRO A 149 -8.13 11.02 1.29
N ASN A 150 -8.92 10.19 0.58
CA ASN A 150 -8.50 9.60 -0.68
C ASN A 150 -8.42 10.63 -1.80
N VAL A 151 -7.24 10.87 -2.32
CA VAL A 151 -6.99 11.73 -3.49
C VAL A 151 -6.89 10.91 -4.79
N ARG A 152 -6.82 9.58 -4.68
CA ARG A 152 -6.74 8.64 -5.81
C ARG A 152 -7.85 7.59 -5.74
N PHE A 153 -8.52 7.39 -6.87
CA PHE A 153 -9.50 6.34 -7.07
C PHE A 153 -8.92 5.34 -8.07
N LEU A 154 -8.27 4.30 -7.55
CA LEU A 154 -7.61 3.31 -8.38
C LEU A 154 -8.30 1.95 -8.29
N SER A 155 -8.25 1.21 -9.37
CA SER A 155 -8.66 -0.19 -9.43
C SER A 155 -7.46 -1.13 -9.45
N ILE A 156 -7.73 -2.41 -9.28
CA ILE A 156 -6.71 -3.45 -9.43
C ILE A 156 -6.08 -3.41 -10.84
N SER A 157 -6.89 -3.22 -11.89
CA SER A 157 -6.39 -3.13 -13.27
C SER A 157 -5.53 -1.90 -13.49
N ASP A 158 -5.95 -0.72 -13.00
CA ASP A 158 -5.15 0.51 -13.10
C ASP A 158 -3.78 0.35 -12.46
N PHE A 159 -3.72 -0.28 -11.28
CA PHE A 159 -2.45 -0.51 -10.59
C PHE A 159 -1.55 -1.51 -11.32
N GLN A 160 -2.12 -2.56 -11.89
CA GLN A 160 -1.37 -3.53 -12.70
C GLN A 160 -0.79 -2.88 -13.97
N GLU A 161 -1.58 -2.08 -14.68
CA GLU A 161 -1.13 -1.32 -15.85
C GLU A 161 -0.03 -0.33 -15.48
N PHE A 162 -0.19 0.39 -14.37
CA PHE A 162 0.82 1.29 -13.82
C PHE A 162 2.14 0.55 -13.51
N CYS A 163 2.09 -0.63 -12.88
CA CYS A 163 3.29 -1.43 -12.61
C CYS A 163 4.01 -1.82 -13.91
N ILE A 164 3.26 -2.24 -14.93
CA ILE A 164 3.82 -2.58 -16.24
C ILE A 164 4.48 -1.36 -16.90
N GLU A 165 3.78 -0.22 -16.92
CA GLU A 165 4.25 1.03 -17.52
C GLU A 165 5.52 1.56 -16.84
N LYS A 166 5.58 1.48 -15.52
CA LYS A 166 6.69 2.01 -14.72
C LYS A 166 7.82 1.01 -14.45
N GLY A 167 7.68 -0.23 -14.94
CA GLY A 167 8.73 -1.24 -14.84
C GLY A 167 8.83 -1.90 -13.47
N PHE A 168 7.79 -1.86 -12.65
CA PHE A 168 7.73 -2.63 -11.41
C PHE A 168 7.36 -4.09 -11.71
N ALA A 169 8.05 -5.03 -11.06
CA ALA A 169 7.70 -6.44 -11.11
C ALA A 169 6.69 -6.75 -10.00
N VAL A 170 5.57 -7.34 -10.35
CA VAL A 170 4.60 -7.87 -9.39
C VAL A 170 4.99 -9.32 -9.08
N GLU A 171 5.59 -9.56 -7.90
CA GLU A 171 5.98 -10.91 -7.46
C GLU A 171 4.76 -11.70 -6.95
N LYS A 172 3.84 -11.01 -6.27
CA LYS A 172 2.64 -11.64 -5.70
C LYS A 172 1.49 -10.65 -5.65
N ALA A 173 0.29 -11.13 -5.89
CA ALA A 173 -0.94 -10.37 -5.69
C ALA A 173 -1.95 -11.19 -4.90
N SER A 174 -2.68 -10.54 -4.00
CA SER A 174 -3.75 -11.15 -3.20
C SER A 174 -4.94 -10.21 -3.15
N PHE A 175 -6.13 -10.75 -3.34
CA PHE A 175 -7.37 -9.98 -3.48
C PHE A 175 -8.36 -10.40 -2.40
N LEU A 176 -8.99 -9.41 -1.77
CA LEU A 176 -9.85 -9.59 -0.60
C LEU A 176 -11.27 -9.08 -0.83
N CYS A 177 -12.26 -9.83 -0.35
CA CYS A 177 -13.61 -9.35 -0.13
C CYS A 177 -14.06 -9.73 1.29
N GLY A 178 -14.02 -8.76 2.20
CA GLY A 178 -14.12 -9.05 3.63
C GLY A 178 -13.00 -9.99 4.07
N GLN A 179 -13.36 -11.11 4.69
CA GLN A 179 -12.42 -12.14 5.16
C GLN A 179 -12.02 -13.18 4.11
N LYS A 180 -12.57 -13.09 2.88
CA LYS A 180 -12.38 -14.11 1.84
C LYS A 180 -11.36 -13.66 0.79
N ARG A 181 -10.46 -14.58 0.39
CA ARG A 181 -9.63 -14.38 -0.80
C ARG A 181 -10.45 -14.56 -2.06
N ILE A 182 -10.24 -13.68 -3.03
CA ILE A 182 -10.88 -13.70 -4.34
C ILE A 182 -9.83 -14.11 -5.37
N THR A 183 -10.15 -15.12 -6.20
CA THR A 183 -9.27 -15.61 -7.27
C THR A 183 -9.84 -15.33 -8.65
N LEU A 184 -11.18 -15.37 -8.79
CA LEU A 184 -11.87 -15.16 -10.07
C LEU A 184 -12.40 -13.73 -10.17
N TRP A 185 -12.05 -13.06 -11.28
CA TRP A 185 -12.45 -11.67 -11.59
C TRP A 185 -12.20 -10.69 -10.46
N PRO A 186 -10.93 -10.60 -9.98
CA PRO A 186 -10.61 -9.82 -8.78
C PRO A 186 -10.99 -8.35 -8.91
N ASN A 187 -10.80 -7.74 -10.08
CA ASN A 187 -11.14 -6.33 -10.30
C ASN A 187 -12.65 -6.02 -10.14
N LEU A 188 -13.52 -7.04 -10.28
CA LEU A 188 -14.95 -6.90 -10.06
C LEU A 188 -15.39 -7.30 -8.65
N ARG A 189 -14.79 -8.35 -8.09
CA ARG A 189 -15.28 -9.04 -6.89
C ARG A 189 -14.49 -8.70 -5.62
N ALA A 190 -13.26 -8.21 -5.74
CA ALA A 190 -12.47 -7.84 -4.58
C ALA A 190 -12.74 -6.41 -4.14
N MET A 191 -12.83 -6.21 -2.82
CA MET A 191 -12.96 -4.90 -2.18
C MET A 191 -11.61 -4.21 -1.99
N GLY A 192 -10.53 -4.98 -1.91
CA GLY A 192 -9.16 -4.50 -1.79
C GLY A 192 -8.16 -5.48 -2.34
N ALA A 193 -6.95 -5.01 -2.55
CA ALA A 193 -5.83 -5.79 -3.08
C ALA A 193 -4.55 -5.51 -2.31
N ILE A 194 -3.67 -6.52 -2.26
CA ILE A 194 -2.32 -6.41 -1.73
C ILE A 194 -1.36 -6.97 -2.77
N PHE A 195 -0.36 -6.19 -3.11
CA PHE A 195 0.68 -6.51 -4.07
C PHE A 195 2.05 -6.54 -3.39
N LEU A 196 2.88 -7.50 -3.75
CA LEU A 196 4.32 -7.53 -3.45
C LEU A 196 5.07 -7.15 -4.70
N LEU A 197 5.86 -6.09 -4.64
CA LEU A 197 6.59 -5.51 -5.74
C LEU A 197 8.10 -5.61 -5.53
N SER A 198 8.83 -5.73 -6.66
CA SER A 198 10.28 -5.52 -6.72
C SER A 198 10.65 -4.76 -8.00
N TRP A 199 11.94 -4.42 -8.15
CA TRP A 199 12.44 -3.96 -9.45
C TRP A 199 12.46 -5.11 -10.46
N ARG A 200 12.11 -4.82 -11.71
CA ARG A 200 12.43 -5.75 -12.81
C ARG A 200 13.94 -5.87 -12.95
N GLU A 201 14.40 -7.08 -13.27
CA GLU A 201 15.82 -7.30 -13.60
C GLU A 201 16.30 -6.32 -14.67
N GLY A 202 17.45 -5.68 -14.42
CA GLY A 202 18.03 -4.67 -15.30
C GLY A 202 17.54 -3.24 -15.13
N GLN A 203 16.57 -2.97 -14.24
CA GLN A 203 16.06 -1.61 -14.01
C GLN A 203 16.52 -0.95 -12.70
N LYS A 204 17.27 -1.65 -11.87
CA LYS A 204 17.90 -1.07 -10.67
C LYS A 204 18.87 0.06 -11.08
N GLY A 205 18.54 1.30 -10.73
CA GLY A 205 19.41 2.46 -11.03
C GLY A 205 19.02 3.33 -12.23
N TRP A 206 17.83 3.18 -12.79
CA TRP A 206 17.37 4.00 -13.91
C TRP A 206 17.12 5.45 -13.49
N SER A 207 17.97 6.37 -14.01
CA SER A 207 17.81 7.82 -13.80
C SER A 207 16.66 8.39 -14.63
N ASP A 208 16.00 9.41 -14.10
CA ASP A 208 14.73 10.02 -14.52
C ASP A 208 14.74 10.74 -15.89
N ASP A 209 15.89 10.77 -16.62
CA ASP A 209 16.08 11.67 -17.75
C ASP A 209 15.22 11.37 -18.99
N ARG A 210 14.58 10.21 -19.08
CA ARG A 210 13.79 9.84 -20.28
C ARG A 210 12.29 10.15 -20.20
N PHE A 211 11.75 10.53 -19.04
CA PHE A 211 10.31 10.74 -18.88
C PHE A 211 9.86 12.21 -18.85
N SER A 212 10.77 13.16 -18.68
CA SER A 212 10.47 14.59 -18.65
C SER A 212 9.98 15.14 -20.02
N HIS A 213 10.33 14.48 -21.13
CA HIS A 213 10.01 14.95 -22.47
C HIS A 213 8.65 14.49 -23.03
N ARG A 214 8.03 13.41 -22.50
CA ARG A 214 6.81 12.84 -23.09
C ARG A 214 5.50 13.51 -22.65
N TRP A 215 5.52 14.24 -21.54
CA TRP A 215 4.33 14.94 -21.02
C TRP A 215 4.14 16.36 -21.56
N ARG A 216 5.18 16.97 -22.16
CA ARG A 216 5.07 18.32 -22.75
C ARG A 216 4.45 18.37 -24.14
N SER A 217 4.29 17.24 -24.83
CA SER A 217 3.82 17.19 -26.23
C SER A 217 2.34 16.81 -26.41
N ARG A 218 1.55 16.72 -25.33
CA ARG A 218 0.09 16.44 -25.39
C ARG A 218 -0.72 17.47 -24.58
N ARG A 219 -0.41 18.74 -24.76
CA ARG A 219 -1.33 19.84 -24.44
C ARG A 219 -1.68 20.60 -25.72
#